data_ad08bfc7d067a3102488cb764e6497e5
#
_entry.id   ad08bfc7d067a3102488cb764e6497e5
#
_cell.length_a   1.000
_cell.length_b   1.000
_cell.length_c   1.000
_cell.angle_alpha   90.00
_cell.angle_beta   90.00
_cell.angle_gamma   90.00
#
_symmetry.space_group_name_H-M   'P 1'
#
loop_
_entity.id
_entity.type
_entity.pdbx_description
1 polymer ?
#
loop_
_entity_poly.entity_id
_entity_poly.type
_entity_poly.pdbx_seq_one_letter_code
_entity_poly.pdbx_strand_id
1 'polypeptide(L)'
;IKRPSLASLRPDGWALRFFAKSGAQSLGDDGLLKALVKTLEETEGFCVIGADDLLSDLLATKGVYGHVKPDWQAEEDIKYGIRAALDLGRRDIGQAAVVQLGQVLAVEDAKGTDALLKQAQKVRMSGPGGVLVKVKKPGQEHRADLPTIGITTVEEASAAGLRGIAIETNG
;
A
#
# COMPACT_ATOMS: atom_id res chain seq x y z
N ILE A 1 2.69 7.02 -6.25
CA ILE A 1 2.30 7.93 -7.36
C ILE A 1 1.54 9.10 -6.75
N LYS A 2 1.90 10.34 -7.08
CA LYS A 2 1.24 11.51 -6.53
C LYS A 2 -0.07 11.77 -7.27
N ARG A 3 -1.19 11.86 -6.55
CA ARG A 3 -2.50 12.15 -7.15
C ARG A 3 -2.47 13.50 -7.87
N PRO A 4 -2.78 13.58 -9.18
CA PRO A 4 -2.83 14.84 -9.89
C PRO A 4 -4.01 15.69 -9.40
N SER A 5 -3.86 17.02 -9.45
CA SER A 5 -4.99 17.90 -9.15
C SER A 5 -6.01 17.87 -10.29
N LEU A 6 -7.30 18.04 -9.99
CA LEU A 6 -8.36 18.10 -11.01
C LEU A 6 -8.08 19.18 -12.06
N ALA A 7 -7.52 20.31 -11.66
CA ALA A 7 -7.15 21.38 -12.59
C ALA A 7 -6.05 20.95 -13.57
N SER A 8 -5.14 20.06 -13.15
CA SER A 8 -4.07 19.53 -14.02
C SER A 8 -4.55 18.44 -14.98
N LEU A 9 -5.65 17.74 -14.65
CA LEU A 9 -6.20 16.67 -15.47
C LEU A 9 -6.97 17.15 -16.70
N ARG A 10 -7.41 18.42 -16.71
CA ARG A 10 -8.29 18.97 -17.78
C ARG A 10 -9.44 18.02 -18.10
N PRO A 11 -10.33 17.73 -17.12
CA PRO A 11 -11.34 16.69 -17.26
C PRO A 11 -12.28 17.00 -18.42
N ASP A 12 -12.58 15.98 -19.22
CA ASP A 12 -13.61 16.04 -20.27
C ASP A 12 -15.03 15.94 -19.68
N GLY A 13 -16.04 15.94 -20.54
CA GLY A 13 -17.45 15.86 -20.12
C GLY A 13 -17.80 14.55 -19.43
N TRP A 14 -17.10 13.44 -19.72
CA TRP A 14 -17.28 12.16 -19.05
C TRP A 14 -16.70 12.24 -17.62
N ALA A 15 -15.47 12.68 -17.48
CA ALA A 15 -14.81 12.82 -16.19
C ALA A 15 -15.57 13.76 -15.25
N LEU A 16 -16.10 14.88 -15.77
CA LEU A 16 -16.94 15.80 -14.98
C LEU A 16 -18.20 15.10 -14.46
N ARG A 17 -18.91 14.35 -15.31
CA ARG A 17 -20.11 13.57 -14.90
C ARG A 17 -19.76 12.48 -13.89
N PHE A 18 -18.63 11.78 -14.09
CA PHE A 18 -18.14 10.77 -13.14
C PHE A 18 -17.93 11.38 -11.76
N PHE A 19 -17.17 12.47 -11.65
CA PHE A 19 -16.92 13.13 -10.37
C PHE A 19 -18.21 13.67 -9.71
N ALA A 20 -19.12 14.23 -10.51
CA ALA A 20 -20.37 14.75 -9.99
C ALA A 20 -21.29 13.64 -9.44
N LYS A 21 -21.34 12.46 -10.09
CA LYS A 21 -22.19 11.34 -9.67
C LYS A 21 -21.58 10.52 -8.53
N SER A 22 -20.29 10.27 -8.57
CA SER A 22 -19.63 9.36 -7.63
C SER A 22 -19.21 10.03 -6.32
N GLY A 23 -19.13 11.36 -6.27
CA GLY A 23 -18.53 12.09 -5.14
C GLY A 23 -17.06 11.76 -4.92
N ALA A 24 -16.40 11.14 -5.92
CA ALA A 24 -15.06 10.56 -5.83
C ALA A 24 -13.96 11.58 -5.49
N GLN A 25 -14.25 12.88 -5.60
CA GLN A 25 -13.30 13.94 -5.23
C GLN A 25 -12.96 13.95 -3.73
N SER A 26 -13.92 13.56 -2.88
CA SER A 26 -13.77 13.54 -1.43
C SER A 26 -13.29 12.19 -0.89
N LEU A 27 -13.13 11.18 -1.77
CA LEU A 27 -12.66 9.84 -1.40
C LEU A 27 -11.14 9.76 -1.40
N GLY A 28 -10.58 8.88 -0.60
CA GLY A 28 -9.20 8.44 -0.72
C GLY A 28 -8.93 7.70 -2.04
N ASP A 29 -7.69 7.27 -2.25
CA ASP A 29 -7.30 6.67 -3.52
C ASP A 29 -8.03 5.36 -3.81
N ASP A 30 -8.22 4.49 -2.80
CA ASP A 30 -8.99 3.25 -2.96
C ASP A 30 -10.47 3.53 -3.26
N GLY A 31 -11.07 4.48 -2.55
CA GLY A 31 -12.46 4.90 -2.81
C GLY A 31 -12.67 5.44 -4.22
N LEU A 32 -11.71 6.22 -4.74
CA LEU A 32 -11.73 6.71 -6.12
C LEU A 32 -11.65 5.57 -7.14
N LEU A 33 -10.73 4.62 -6.92
CA LEU A 33 -10.55 3.47 -7.82
C LEU A 33 -11.77 2.56 -7.83
N LYS A 34 -12.37 2.29 -6.68
CA LYS A 34 -13.66 1.56 -6.60
C LYS A 34 -14.77 2.23 -7.39
N ALA A 35 -14.93 3.54 -7.20
CA ALA A 35 -15.95 4.31 -7.91
C ALA A 35 -15.72 4.26 -9.43
N LEU A 36 -14.45 4.31 -9.86
CA LEU A 36 -14.08 4.22 -11.26
C LEU A 36 -14.41 2.83 -11.85
N VAL A 37 -13.96 1.75 -11.20
CA VAL A 37 -14.24 0.37 -11.63
C VAL A 37 -15.75 0.15 -11.72
N LYS A 38 -16.50 0.53 -10.69
CA LYS A 38 -17.96 0.43 -10.67
C LYS A 38 -18.62 1.18 -11.83
N THR A 39 -18.16 2.40 -12.13
CA THR A 39 -18.70 3.18 -13.24
C THR A 39 -18.41 2.53 -14.59
N LEU A 40 -17.20 2.05 -14.78
CA LEU A 40 -16.80 1.35 -16.02
C LEU A 40 -17.67 0.10 -16.24
N GLU A 41 -17.94 -0.68 -15.21
CA GLU A 41 -18.74 -1.90 -15.32
C GLU A 41 -20.24 -1.62 -15.45
N GLU A 42 -20.81 -0.84 -14.53
CA GLU A 42 -22.25 -0.66 -14.45
C GLU A 42 -22.82 0.36 -15.46
N THR A 43 -22.02 1.35 -15.85
CA THR A 43 -22.49 2.44 -16.72
C THR A 43 -21.96 2.30 -18.15
N GLU A 44 -20.70 1.92 -18.31
CA GLU A 44 -20.04 1.88 -19.63
C GLU A 44 -19.98 0.46 -20.22
N GLY A 45 -20.33 -0.58 -19.44
CA GLY A 45 -20.41 -1.96 -19.92
C GLY A 45 -19.05 -2.65 -20.12
N PHE A 46 -17.97 -2.12 -19.53
CA PHE A 46 -16.66 -2.78 -19.54
C PHE A 46 -16.62 -3.93 -18.53
N CYS A 47 -15.76 -4.91 -18.76
CA CYS A 47 -15.35 -5.91 -17.79
C CYS A 47 -13.94 -5.54 -17.29
N VAL A 48 -13.82 -5.19 -16.01
CA VAL A 48 -12.53 -4.85 -15.41
C VAL A 48 -11.93 -6.09 -14.79
N ILE A 49 -10.74 -6.49 -15.25
CA ILE A 49 -9.97 -7.62 -14.71
C ILE A 49 -8.71 -7.10 -14.03
N GLY A 50 -8.27 -7.78 -12.97
CA GLY A 50 -7.06 -7.45 -12.26
C GLY A 50 -5.80 -7.84 -13.06
N ALA A 51 -4.71 -7.14 -12.84
CA ALA A 51 -3.42 -7.55 -13.40
C ALA A 51 -2.97 -8.90 -12.81
N ASP A 52 -3.36 -9.19 -11.59
CA ASP A 52 -3.14 -10.44 -10.86
C ASP A 52 -3.85 -11.65 -11.51
N ASP A 53 -5.03 -11.44 -12.10
CA ASP A 53 -5.73 -12.48 -12.88
C ASP A 53 -4.92 -12.91 -14.12
N LEU A 54 -4.12 -11.99 -14.68
CA LEU A 54 -3.30 -12.25 -15.87
C LEU A 54 -1.87 -12.67 -15.55
N LEU A 55 -1.34 -12.24 -14.42
CA LEU A 55 0.07 -12.35 -14.04
C LEU A 55 0.19 -12.92 -12.60
N SER A 56 -0.44 -14.06 -12.36
CA SER A 56 -0.44 -14.73 -11.04
C SER A 56 0.96 -14.99 -10.48
N ASP A 57 1.96 -15.17 -11.36
CA ASP A 57 3.36 -15.40 -10.96
C ASP A 57 4.01 -14.17 -10.29
N LEU A 58 3.41 -12.98 -10.42
CA LEU A 58 3.87 -11.77 -9.75
C LEU A 58 3.32 -11.62 -8.33
N LEU A 59 2.34 -12.44 -7.95
CA LEU A 59 1.74 -12.38 -6.62
C LEU A 59 2.69 -12.98 -5.57
N ALA A 60 2.74 -12.33 -4.42
CA ALA A 60 3.52 -12.84 -3.29
C ALA A 60 2.92 -14.14 -2.77
N THR A 61 3.67 -15.22 -2.84
CA THR A 61 3.31 -16.51 -2.26
C THR A 61 3.70 -16.56 -0.78
N LYS A 62 3.11 -17.50 -0.02
CA LYS A 62 3.46 -17.70 1.38
C LYS A 62 4.88 -18.25 1.51
N GLY A 63 5.74 -17.56 2.25
CA GLY A 63 7.10 -18.04 2.51
C GLY A 63 8.08 -16.93 2.85
N VAL A 64 9.33 -17.29 2.90
CA VAL A 64 10.46 -16.38 3.09
C VAL A 64 11.26 -16.35 1.79
N TYR A 65 11.36 -15.18 1.18
CA TYR A 65 12.07 -14.99 -0.09
C TYR A 65 13.58 -14.80 0.08
N GLY A 66 13.98 -14.33 1.26
CA GLY A 66 15.41 -14.11 1.58
C GLY A 66 16.05 -15.34 2.22
N HIS A 67 17.35 -15.25 2.45
CA HIS A 67 18.11 -16.30 3.12
C HIS A 67 17.97 -16.30 4.65
N VAL A 68 17.48 -15.18 5.22
CA VAL A 68 17.35 -14.98 6.68
C VAL A 68 15.89 -15.10 7.06
N LYS A 69 15.57 -16.01 7.97
CA LYS A 69 14.24 -16.13 8.55
C LYS A 69 14.02 -15.08 9.64
N PRO A 70 12.80 -14.57 9.80
CA PRO A 70 12.48 -13.70 10.91
C PRO A 70 12.72 -14.44 12.25
N ASP A 71 13.29 -13.75 13.21
CA ASP A 71 13.32 -14.20 14.60
C ASP A 71 12.02 -13.81 15.33
N TRP A 72 11.87 -14.23 16.58
CA TRP A 72 10.66 -13.96 17.36
C TRP A 72 10.35 -12.45 17.48
N GLN A 73 11.37 -11.60 17.59
CA GLN A 73 11.19 -10.16 17.69
C GLN A 73 10.67 -9.57 16.37
N ALA A 74 11.21 -10.04 15.24
CA ALA A 74 10.71 -9.63 13.92
C ALA A 74 9.26 -10.10 13.70
N GLU A 75 8.92 -11.31 14.16
CA GLU A 75 7.54 -11.81 14.08
C GLU A 75 6.56 -10.98 14.93
N GLU A 76 6.97 -10.54 16.12
CA GLU A 76 6.18 -9.62 16.93
C GLU A 76 6.05 -8.25 16.26
N ASP A 77 7.16 -7.69 15.74
CA ASP A 77 7.15 -6.42 15.00
C ASP A 77 6.21 -6.50 13.79
N ILE A 78 6.18 -7.63 13.06
CA ILE A 78 5.24 -7.86 11.96
C ILE A 78 3.79 -7.82 12.45
N LYS A 79 3.46 -8.45 13.59
CA LYS A 79 2.09 -8.42 14.13
C LYS A 79 1.63 -7.01 14.50
N TYR A 80 2.51 -6.21 15.10
CA TYR A 80 2.22 -4.80 15.38
C TYR A 80 2.05 -4.00 14.08
N GLY A 81 2.92 -4.23 13.11
CA GLY A 81 2.86 -3.58 11.79
C GLY A 81 1.58 -3.89 11.03
N ILE A 82 1.12 -5.14 11.05
CA ILE A 82 -0.16 -5.53 10.44
C ILE A 82 -1.31 -4.74 11.06
N ARG A 83 -1.40 -4.66 12.41
CA ARG A 83 -2.44 -3.90 13.08
C ARG A 83 -2.42 -2.42 12.70
N ALA A 84 -1.23 -1.80 12.73
CA ALA A 84 -1.07 -0.41 12.36
C ALA A 84 -1.47 -0.14 10.89
N ALA A 85 -1.02 -0.98 9.96
CA ALA A 85 -1.33 -0.84 8.54
C ALA A 85 -2.82 -1.07 8.25
N LEU A 86 -3.47 -2.03 8.91
CA LEU A 86 -4.91 -2.24 8.80
C LEU A 86 -5.72 -1.05 9.34
N ASP A 87 -5.30 -0.44 10.44
CA ASP A 87 -5.97 0.74 10.99
C ASP A 87 -5.85 1.97 10.07
N LEU A 88 -4.71 2.13 9.41
CA LEU A 88 -4.54 3.13 8.35
C LEU A 88 -5.43 2.84 7.13
N GLY A 89 -5.48 1.56 6.73
CA GLY A 89 -6.28 1.11 5.59
C GLY A 89 -7.78 1.35 5.80
N ARG A 90 -8.32 1.12 7.02
CA ARG A 90 -9.72 1.43 7.35
C ARG A 90 -10.06 2.91 7.20
N ARG A 91 -9.08 3.78 7.36
CA ARG A 91 -9.22 5.24 7.20
C ARG A 91 -8.84 5.74 5.81
N ASP A 92 -8.50 4.82 4.90
CA ASP A 92 -8.01 5.10 3.54
C ASP A 92 -6.83 6.10 3.49
N ILE A 93 -5.93 6.03 4.50
CA ILE A 93 -4.75 6.90 4.60
C ILE A 93 -3.52 6.26 3.97
N GLY A 94 -3.29 4.97 4.25
CA GLY A 94 -2.12 4.22 3.81
C GLY A 94 -2.29 2.72 4.07
N GLN A 95 -1.25 1.94 3.79
CA GLN A 95 -1.28 0.49 3.90
C GLN A 95 0.04 -0.12 4.38
N ALA A 96 0.95 0.72 4.89
CA ALA A 96 2.25 0.29 5.37
C ALA A 96 2.66 0.98 6.67
N ALA A 97 3.45 0.27 7.48
CA ALA A 97 4.04 0.77 8.71
C ALA A 97 5.45 0.19 8.89
N VAL A 98 6.33 0.93 9.57
CA VAL A 98 7.62 0.43 10.04
C VAL A 98 7.55 0.25 11.55
N VAL A 99 7.91 -0.93 12.02
CA VAL A 99 7.91 -1.29 13.44
C VAL A 99 9.30 -1.77 13.84
N GLN A 100 9.75 -1.35 15.01
CA GLN A 100 11.01 -1.81 15.61
C GLN A 100 10.80 -2.00 17.11
N LEU A 101 11.15 -3.17 17.62
CA LEU A 101 11.07 -3.52 19.05
C LEU A 101 9.67 -3.27 19.64
N GLY A 102 8.62 -3.62 18.91
CA GLY A 102 7.22 -3.44 19.31
C GLY A 102 6.69 -2.01 19.18
N GLN A 103 7.49 -1.07 18.69
CA GLN A 103 7.09 0.33 18.52
C GLN A 103 6.89 0.68 17.04
N VAL A 104 5.77 1.31 16.72
CA VAL A 104 5.52 1.86 15.38
C VAL A 104 6.35 3.13 15.23
N LEU A 105 7.39 3.06 14.40
CA LEU A 105 8.30 4.18 14.14
C LEU A 105 7.71 5.20 13.18
N ALA A 106 7.05 4.71 12.14
CA ALA A 106 6.46 5.53 11.09
C ALA A 106 5.32 4.78 10.40
N VAL A 107 4.41 5.53 9.81
CA VAL A 107 3.26 5.01 9.06
C VAL A 107 3.14 5.71 7.71
N GLU A 108 2.60 4.99 6.73
CA GLU A 108 2.40 5.52 5.39
C GLU A 108 1.31 6.60 5.38
N ASP A 109 1.57 7.65 4.62
CA ASP A 109 0.62 8.72 4.31
C ASP A 109 0.51 8.91 2.78
N ALA A 110 -0.16 9.96 2.34
CA ALA A 110 -0.31 10.30 0.92
C ALA A 110 1.02 10.53 0.16
N LYS A 111 2.17 10.55 0.84
CA LYS A 111 3.50 10.66 0.22
C LYS A 111 4.08 9.31 -0.17
N GLY A 112 3.44 8.21 0.27
CA GLY A 112 3.77 6.83 -0.11
C GLY A 112 4.92 6.21 0.67
N THR A 113 5.27 4.99 0.26
CA THR A 113 6.22 4.11 0.96
C THR A 113 7.65 4.70 1.03
N ASP A 114 8.11 5.40 -0.01
CA ASP A 114 9.45 6.01 -0.01
C ASP A 114 9.59 7.10 1.08
N ALA A 115 8.55 7.89 1.29
CA ALA A 115 8.53 8.89 2.35
C ALA A 115 8.49 8.25 3.74
N LEU A 116 7.72 7.16 3.89
CA LEU A 116 7.67 6.34 5.09
C LEU A 116 9.07 5.82 5.45
N LEU A 117 9.80 5.24 4.51
CA LEU A 117 11.14 4.69 4.74
C LEU A 117 12.14 5.78 5.14
N LYS A 118 12.11 6.93 4.48
CA LYS A 118 12.94 8.10 4.86
C LYS A 118 12.61 8.64 6.25
N GLN A 119 11.34 8.59 6.66
CA GLN A 119 10.95 8.96 8.01
C GLN A 119 11.44 7.94 9.03
N ALA A 120 11.23 6.65 8.79
CA ALA A 120 11.68 5.57 9.65
C ALA A 120 13.19 5.61 9.90
N GLN A 121 13.99 5.89 8.86
CA GLN A 121 15.44 6.05 8.97
C GLN A 121 15.85 7.11 10.01
N LYS A 122 15.11 8.24 10.06
CA LYS A 122 15.42 9.36 10.97
C LYS A 122 15.10 9.06 12.43
N VAL A 123 14.13 8.19 12.69
CA VAL A 123 13.64 7.85 14.04
C VAL A 123 14.03 6.43 14.46
N ARG A 124 14.90 5.80 13.72
CA ARG A 124 15.39 4.45 13.99
C ARG A 124 16.01 4.36 15.40
N MET A 125 15.64 3.32 16.14
CA MET A 125 16.19 3.01 17.44
C MET A 125 17.50 2.20 17.33
N SER A 126 18.29 2.20 18.39
CA SER A 126 19.44 1.31 18.52
C SER A 126 19.03 -0.15 18.55
N GLY A 127 19.93 -1.05 18.15
CA GLY A 127 19.71 -2.50 18.16
C GLY A 127 19.28 -3.05 16.79
N PRO A 128 18.59 -4.20 16.76
CA PRO A 128 18.16 -4.82 15.49
C PRO A 128 17.25 -3.85 14.72
N GLY A 129 17.42 -3.83 13.41
CA GLY A 129 16.59 -3.00 12.53
C GLY A 129 15.10 -3.35 12.62
N GLY A 130 14.25 -2.40 12.28
CA GLY A 130 12.80 -2.62 12.23
C GLY A 130 12.36 -3.43 11.00
N VAL A 131 11.05 -3.69 10.91
CA VAL A 131 10.42 -4.37 9.78
C VAL A 131 9.46 -3.40 9.10
N LEU A 132 9.53 -3.29 7.77
CA LEU A 132 8.46 -2.71 6.96
C LEU A 132 7.34 -3.74 6.81
N VAL A 133 6.12 -3.38 7.15
CA VAL A 133 4.94 -4.22 6.95
C VAL A 133 4.00 -3.52 5.99
N LYS A 134 3.60 -4.22 4.93
CA LYS A 134 2.66 -3.71 3.92
C LYS A 134 1.56 -4.73 3.67
N VAL A 135 0.30 -4.31 3.86
CA VAL A 135 -0.88 -5.18 3.73
C VAL A 135 -1.95 -4.50 2.87
N LYS A 136 -2.89 -5.26 2.36
CA LYS A 136 -4.05 -4.71 1.65
C LYS A 136 -4.92 -3.88 2.58
N LYS A 137 -5.48 -2.81 2.07
CA LYS A 137 -6.53 -2.08 2.78
C LYS A 137 -7.77 -2.96 2.88
N PRO A 138 -8.49 -2.97 4.01
CA PRO A 138 -9.75 -3.70 4.12
C PRO A 138 -10.73 -3.29 3.04
N GLY A 139 -11.16 -4.27 2.24
CA GLY A 139 -12.08 -4.03 1.13
C GLY A 139 -11.46 -3.33 -0.09
N GLN A 140 -10.14 -3.25 -0.22
CA GLN A 140 -9.44 -2.67 -1.38
C GLN A 140 -9.93 -3.28 -2.70
N GLU A 141 -10.06 -2.45 -3.74
CA GLU A 141 -10.37 -2.92 -5.10
C GLU A 141 -9.11 -3.54 -5.73
N HIS A 142 -8.92 -4.83 -5.51
CA HIS A 142 -7.72 -5.56 -5.92
C HIS A 142 -7.46 -5.51 -7.43
N ARG A 143 -8.52 -5.40 -8.25
CA ARG A 143 -8.38 -5.32 -9.70
C ARG A 143 -7.73 -4.00 -10.16
N ALA A 144 -7.82 -2.97 -9.35
CA ALA A 144 -7.28 -1.64 -9.67
C ALA A 144 -6.00 -1.32 -8.90
N ASP A 145 -5.81 -1.90 -7.70
CA ASP A 145 -4.66 -1.60 -6.86
C ASP A 145 -4.35 -2.75 -5.90
N LEU A 146 -3.07 -3.15 -5.88
CA LEU A 146 -2.51 -4.12 -4.95
C LEU A 146 -1.29 -3.53 -4.24
N PRO A 147 -1.06 -3.89 -2.95
CA PRO A 147 0.16 -3.49 -2.26
C PRO A 147 1.39 -4.09 -2.96
N THR A 148 2.13 -3.25 -3.62
CA THR A 148 3.29 -3.65 -4.43
C THR A 148 4.59 -3.23 -3.77
N ILE A 149 5.61 -4.07 -3.85
CA ILE A 149 7.01 -3.73 -3.56
C ILE A 149 7.85 -3.97 -4.81
N GLY A 150 8.87 -3.15 -5.00
CA GLY A 150 9.82 -3.28 -6.09
C GLY A 150 11.25 -3.19 -5.58
N ILE A 151 12.21 -3.25 -6.49
CA ILE A 151 13.64 -3.16 -6.19
C ILE A 151 13.95 -1.92 -5.35
N THR A 152 13.42 -0.76 -5.74
CA THR A 152 13.60 0.50 -5.00
C THR A 152 13.12 0.41 -3.56
N THR A 153 11.97 -0.25 -3.30
CA THR A 153 11.47 -0.44 -1.92
C THR A 153 12.45 -1.27 -1.09
N VAL A 154 13.04 -2.31 -1.68
CA VAL A 154 14.02 -3.16 -0.99
C VAL A 154 15.32 -2.39 -0.71
N GLU A 155 15.80 -1.62 -1.68
CA GLU A 155 17.01 -0.79 -1.54
C GLU A 155 16.82 0.30 -0.49
N GLU A 156 15.70 1.02 -0.50
CA GLU A 156 15.38 2.05 0.48
C GLU A 156 15.15 1.49 1.88
N ALA A 157 14.51 0.32 2.01
CA ALA A 157 14.37 -0.38 3.29
C ALA A 157 15.74 -0.78 3.87
N SER A 158 16.64 -1.29 3.02
CA SER A 158 18.02 -1.61 3.40
C SER A 158 18.77 -0.34 3.82
N ALA A 159 18.69 0.74 3.05
CA ALA A 159 19.29 2.03 3.37
C ALA A 159 18.74 2.65 4.68
N ALA A 160 17.47 2.43 4.96
CA ALA A 160 16.84 2.81 6.23
C ALA A 160 17.29 1.93 7.41
N GLY A 161 18.09 0.88 7.15
CA GLY A 161 18.58 -0.05 8.15
C GLY A 161 17.51 -0.98 8.70
N LEU A 162 16.51 -1.28 7.91
CA LEU A 162 15.50 -2.28 8.25
C LEU A 162 16.08 -3.69 8.07
N ARG A 163 15.62 -4.62 8.89
CA ARG A 163 16.05 -6.03 8.88
C ARG A 163 15.19 -6.91 7.96
N GLY A 164 14.03 -6.41 7.55
CA GLY A 164 13.13 -7.16 6.69
C GLY A 164 11.92 -6.37 6.22
N ILE A 165 11.22 -6.98 5.26
CA ILE A 165 9.95 -6.52 4.72
C ILE A 165 8.97 -7.68 4.82
N ALA A 166 7.79 -7.42 5.35
CA ALA A 166 6.68 -8.36 5.38
C ALA A 166 5.54 -7.81 4.52
N ILE A 167 5.07 -8.63 3.58
CA ILE A 167 3.94 -8.31 2.71
C ILE A 167 2.85 -9.35 2.83
N GLU A 168 1.63 -8.95 2.58
CA GLU A 168 0.49 -9.87 2.53
C GLU A 168 0.59 -10.75 1.29
N THR A 169 0.22 -12.04 1.43
CA THR A 169 0.15 -12.96 0.29
C THR A 169 -0.94 -12.52 -0.70
N ASN A 170 -0.71 -12.79 -1.97
CA ASN A 170 -1.58 -12.34 -3.07
C ASN A 170 -1.72 -10.80 -3.11
N GLY A 171 -0.67 -10.13 -2.71
CA GLY A 171 -0.51 -8.68 -2.77
C GLY A 171 0.65 -8.30 -3.67
#